data_28de021d937ce9b7c476c21264bd6f21
#
_entry.id   28de021d937ce9b7c476c21264bd6f21
#
_cell.length_a   1.000
_cell.length_b   1.000
_cell.length_c   1.000
_cell.angle_alpha   90.00
_cell.angle_beta   90.00
_cell.angle_gamma   90.00
#
_symmetry.space_group_name_H-M   'P 1'
#
loop_
_entity.id
_entity.type
_entity.pdbx_description
1 polymer ?
#
loop_
_entity_poly.entity_id
_entity_poly.type
_entity_poly.pdbx_seq_one_letter_code
_entity_poly.pdbx_strand_id
1 'polypeptide(L)'
;MTNFDFDDGMIQTTEANDRAFTFDDEGKFLPNIGFGIYYHRPRWYIGFSVPWFIENKSFNIQRHMYAILGGLVNISNSFEAKPSLLIKKTSGSAYAYDLSVLLLYRSLFWIGPQTRSTLSKGVPSNDFGGGFGIIAGVNINKNISIGYSYNTSTLGNLISTNHATHEVMLG
;
A
#
# COMPACT_ATOMS: atom_id res chain seq x y z
N MET A 1 2.95 -24.24 -17.41
CA MET A 1 1.61 -24.37 -16.81
C MET A 1 1.65 -25.58 -15.88
N THR A 2 1.82 -25.35 -14.60
CA THR A 2 1.77 -26.40 -13.58
C THR A 2 0.35 -26.43 -13.02
N ASN A 3 -0.43 -27.43 -13.43
CA ASN A 3 -1.67 -27.77 -12.73
C ASN A 3 -1.27 -28.38 -11.40
N PHE A 4 -1.61 -27.73 -10.30
CA PHE A 4 -1.60 -28.35 -8.98
C PHE A 4 -2.99 -28.99 -8.78
N ASP A 5 -3.09 -30.29 -9.00
CA ASP A 5 -4.23 -31.09 -8.50
C ASP A 5 -4.01 -31.30 -7.02
N PHE A 6 -4.84 -30.69 -6.19
CA PHE A 6 -4.92 -31.02 -4.77
C PHE A 6 -5.86 -32.20 -4.61
N ASP A 7 -5.35 -33.28 -4.02
CA ASP A 7 -6.16 -34.46 -3.64
C ASP A 7 -6.96 -34.09 -2.38
N ASP A 8 -8.26 -33.87 -2.55
CA ASP A 8 -9.22 -33.48 -1.50
C ASP A 8 -9.32 -34.49 -0.32
N GLY A 9 -8.74 -35.68 -0.47
CA GLY A 9 -8.76 -36.70 0.56
C GLY A 9 -7.80 -36.51 1.73
N MET A 10 -6.87 -35.53 1.66
CA MET A 10 -5.82 -35.33 2.68
C MET A 10 -6.04 -34.16 3.62
N ILE A 11 -7.05 -33.31 3.41
CA ILE A 11 -7.28 -32.16 4.26
C ILE A 11 -8.33 -32.49 5.33
N GLN A 12 -7.88 -32.76 6.55
CA GLN A 12 -8.77 -32.80 7.71
C GLN A 12 -9.04 -31.40 8.22
N THR A 13 -10.21 -30.87 7.91
CA THR A 13 -10.67 -29.60 8.47
C THR A 13 -11.20 -29.81 9.88
N THR A 14 -10.84 -28.90 10.79
CA THR A 14 -11.28 -28.95 12.21
C THR A 14 -12.77 -28.61 12.35
N GLU A 15 -13.38 -27.99 11.34
CA GLU A 15 -14.82 -27.72 11.24
C GLU A 15 -15.38 -28.30 9.94
N ALA A 16 -16.35 -29.21 10.07
CA ALA A 16 -16.99 -29.91 8.94
C ALA A 16 -17.99 -29.01 8.21
N ASN A 17 -17.64 -27.87 7.69
CA ASN A 17 -18.40 -26.98 6.80
C ASN A 17 -17.73 -25.59 6.72
N ASP A 18 -16.41 -25.54 6.87
CA ASP A 18 -15.71 -24.28 6.63
C ASP A 18 -15.81 -23.93 5.15
N ARG A 19 -16.51 -22.83 4.86
CA ARG A 19 -16.69 -22.29 3.50
C ARG A 19 -15.38 -21.92 2.80
N ALA A 20 -14.28 -21.81 3.52
CA ALA A 20 -12.96 -21.57 2.95
C ALA A 20 -12.43 -22.80 2.18
N PHE A 21 -12.98 -24.01 2.42
CA PHE A 21 -12.54 -25.26 1.82
C PHE A 21 -13.61 -25.94 0.95
N THR A 22 -14.72 -25.28 0.66
CA THR A 22 -15.63 -25.76 -0.39
C THR A 22 -15.04 -25.40 -1.74
N PHE A 23 -14.09 -26.19 -2.20
CA PHE A 23 -13.50 -26.10 -3.54
C PHE A 23 -14.44 -26.72 -4.57
N ASP A 24 -15.44 -25.97 -4.96
CA ASP A 24 -16.17 -26.22 -6.22
C ASP A 24 -15.48 -25.35 -7.29
N ASP A 25 -14.17 -25.44 -7.37
CA ASP A 25 -13.34 -24.72 -8.32
C ASP A 25 -13.13 -25.56 -9.61
N GLU A 26 -14.17 -25.71 -10.38
CA GLU A 26 -13.97 -25.79 -11.83
C GLU A 26 -13.23 -24.51 -12.23
N GLY A 27 -12.01 -24.64 -12.74
CA GLY A 27 -11.11 -23.54 -13.07
C GLY A 27 -11.80 -22.46 -13.95
N LYS A 28 -12.49 -21.52 -13.30
CA LYS A 28 -13.23 -20.46 -13.96
C LYS A 28 -12.22 -19.41 -14.45
N PHE A 29 -12.16 -19.23 -15.74
CA PHE A 29 -11.41 -18.15 -16.36
C PHE A 29 -12.00 -16.80 -15.96
N LEU A 30 -11.27 -16.00 -15.19
CA LEU A 30 -11.66 -14.66 -14.74
C LEU A 30 -10.84 -13.61 -15.50
N PRO A 31 -11.33 -13.12 -16.64
CA PRO A 31 -10.63 -12.05 -17.34
C PRO A 31 -10.70 -10.77 -16.54
N ASN A 32 -9.59 -10.05 -16.49
CA ASN A 32 -9.54 -8.72 -15.90
C ASN A 32 -8.76 -7.76 -16.79
N ILE A 33 -9.17 -6.51 -16.76
CA ILE A 33 -8.52 -5.41 -17.49
C ILE A 33 -8.20 -4.33 -16.46
N GLY A 34 -6.96 -3.84 -16.50
CA GLY A 34 -6.53 -2.69 -15.72
C GLY A 34 -6.25 -1.49 -16.61
N PHE A 35 -6.41 -0.31 -16.04
CA PHE A 35 -6.08 0.94 -16.67
C PHE A 35 -5.23 1.80 -15.72
N GLY A 36 -4.25 2.51 -16.28
CA GLY A 36 -3.46 3.49 -15.53
C GLY A 36 -2.93 4.58 -16.43
N ILE A 37 -2.84 5.77 -15.86
CA ILE A 37 -2.20 6.93 -16.47
C ILE A 37 -1.22 7.53 -15.48
N TYR A 38 -0.03 7.86 -15.95
CA TYR A 38 1.00 8.49 -15.15
C TYR A 38 1.64 9.61 -15.96
N TYR A 39 1.67 10.79 -15.37
CA TYR A 39 2.31 11.97 -15.94
C TYR A 39 3.36 12.50 -14.99
N HIS A 40 4.56 12.76 -15.47
CA HIS A 40 5.64 13.31 -14.66
C HIS A 40 6.36 14.45 -15.37
N ARG A 41 6.86 15.34 -14.57
CA ARG A 41 7.80 16.40 -14.91
C ARG A 41 9.01 16.30 -13.98
N PRO A 42 10.11 17.01 -14.23
CA PRO A 42 11.30 16.94 -13.38
C PRO A 42 11.04 17.23 -11.90
N ARG A 43 9.99 18.01 -11.59
CA ARG A 43 9.69 18.45 -10.23
C ARG A 43 8.37 17.96 -9.66
N TRP A 44 7.52 17.28 -10.40
CA TRP A 44 6.25 16.79 -9.89
C TRP A 44 5.72 15.63 -10.75
N TYR A 45 4.88 14.84 -10.15
CA TYR A 45 4.20 13.74 -10.82
C TYR A 45 2.78 13.58 -10.29
N ILE A 46 1.94 13.05 -11.15
CA ILE A 46 0.57 12.65 -10.84
C ILE A 46 0.26 11.34 -11.56
N GLY A 47 -0.46 10.47 -10.91
CA GLY A 47 -0.86 9.21 -11.50
C GLY A 47 -2.21 8.76 -10.99
N PHE A 48 -2.89 7.98 -11.81
CA PHE A 48 -4.14 7.31 -11.47
C PHE A 48 -4.13 5.90 -12.05
N SER A 49 -4.63 4.92 -11.30
CA SER A 49 -4.74 3.56 -11.81
C SER A 49 -5.93 2.81 -11.21
N VAL A 50 -6.48 1.92 -12.03
CA VAL A 50 -7.51 0.94 -11.68
C VAL A 50 -7.00 -0.41 -12.19
N PRO A 51 -6.18 -1.15 -11.42
CA PRO A 51 -5.57 -2.39 -11.88
C PRO A 51 -6.59 -3.52 -12.09
N TRP A 52 -7.72 -3.45 -11.39
CA TRP A 52 -8.82 -4.41 -11.47
C TRP A 52 -10.11 -3.65 -11.76
N PHE A 53 -10.50 -3.61 -13.04
CA PHE A 53 -11.69 -2.86 -13.46
C PHE A 53 -12.97 -3.67 -13.31
N ILE A 54 -12.90 -4.99 -13.54
CA ILE A 54 -14.04 -5.89 -13.51
C ILE A 54 -14.20 -6.44 -12.09
N GLU A 55 -15.32 -6.10 -11.45
CA GLU A 55 -15.69 -6.64 -10.14
C GLU A 55 -16.36 -8.01 -10.31
N ASN A 56 -16.01 -8.96 -9.46
CA ASN A 56 -16.68 -10.25 -9.42
C ASN A 56 -17.11 -10.57 -7.97
N LYS A 57 -18.41 -10.47 -7.73
CA LYS A 57 -18.98 -10.71 -6.40
C LYS A 57 -18.87 -12.16 -5.95
N SER A 58 -18.89 -13.12 -6.87
CA SER A 58 -18.79 -14.54 -6.55
C SER A 58 -17.40 -14.91 -5.99
N PHE A 59 -16.36 -14.21 -6.43
CA PHE A 59 -14.97 -14.39 -5.97
C PHE A 59 -14.50 -13.28 -5.05
N ASN A 60 -15.40 -12.43 -4.55
CA ASN A 60 -15.08 -11.28 -3.69
C ASN A 60 -14.00 -10.35 -4.27
N ILE A 61 -13.92 -10.28 -5.61
CA ILE A 61 -12.99 -9.39 -6.30
C ILE A 61 -13.60 -8.00 -6.35
N GLN A 62 -12.99 -7.08 -5.60
CA GLN A 62 -13.42 -5.68 -5.52
C GLN A 62 -12.51 -4.80 -6.36
N ARG A 63 -13.07 -3.71 -6.89
CA ARG A 63 -12.32 -2.71 -7.64
C ARG A 63 -11.44 -1.90 -6.71
N HIS A 64 -10.16 -1.81 -7.06
CA HIS A 64 -9.19 -0.95 -6.41
C HIS A 64 -8.86 0.24 -7.30
N MET A 65 -8.84 1.42 -6.73
CA MET A 65 -8.45 2.67 -7.38
C MET A 65 -7.32 3.32 -6.61
N TYR A 66 -6.34 3.82 -7.32
CA TYR A 66 -5.18 4.49 -6.76
C TYR A 66 -4.98 5.84 -7.44
N ALA A 67 -4.71 6.86 -6.64
CA ALA A 67 -4.26 8.15 -7.12
C ALA A 67 -2.99 8.54 -6.38
N ILE A 68 -1.96 8.95 -7.10
CA ILE A 68 -0.68 9.38 -6.54
C ILE A 68 -0.35 10.78 -7.02
N LEU A 69 0.15 11.59 -6.10
CA LEU A 69 0.64 12.94 -6.37
C LEU A 69 1.92 13.15 -5.56
N GLY A 70 2.93 13.76 -6.16
CA GLY A 70 4.14 14.12 -5.45
C GLY A 70 4.97 15.13 -6.20
N GLY A 71 5.97 15.67 -5.50
CA GLY A 71 6.83 16.70 -6.08
C GLY A 71 8.17 16.80 -5.40
N LEU A 72 9.03 17.64 -5.95
CA LEU A 72 10.33 17.99 -5.43
C LEU A 72 10.40 19.52 -5.29
N VAL A 73 10.62 20.00 -4.09
CA VAL A 73 10.68 21.42 -3.73
C VAL A 73 12.07 21.73 -3.23
N ASN A 74 12.76 22.65 -3.89
CA ASN A 74 14.07 23.13 -3.41
C ASN A 74 13.86 24.02 -2.20
N ILE A 75 14.47 23.66 -1.07
CA ILE A 75 14.51 24.50 0.13
C ILE A 75 15.76 25.35 0.12
N SER A 76 16.89 24.77 -0.26
CA SER A 76 18.17 25.47 -0.39
C SER A 76 19.06 24.76 -1.42
N ASN A 77 20.29 25.26 -1.62
CA ASN A 77 21.26 24.63 -2.54
C ASN A 77 21.64 23.20 -2.13
N SER A 78 21.42 22.79 -0.89
CA SER A 78 21.79 21.48 -0.37
C SER A 78 20.60 20.65 0.10
N PHE A 79 19.43 21.25 0.25
CA PHE A 79 18.23 20.59 0.77
C PHE A 79 17.05 20.68 -0.18
N GLU A 80 16.40 19.56 -0.40
CA GLU A 80 15.16 19.44 -1.15
C GLU A 80 14.11 18.70 -0.29
N ALA A 81 12.85 19.09 -0.43
CA ALA A 81 11.72 18.34 0.16
C ALA A 81 10.99 17.59 -0.93
N LYS A 82 10.62 16.34 -0.64
CA LYS A 82 9.82 15.48 -1.52
C LYS A 82 8.52 15.08 -0.83
N PRO A 83 7.47 15.94 -0.89
CA PRO A 83 6.14 15.53 -0.46
C PRO A 83 5.55 14.52 -1.44
N SER A 84 4.82 13.52 -0.91
CA SER A 84 4.04 12.60 -1.71
C SER A 84 2.76 12.17 -0.99
N LEU A 85 1.70 11.99 -1.77
CA LEU A 85 0.37 11.56 -1.32
C LEU A 85 -0.08 10.41 -2.22
N LEU A 86 -0.49 9.31 -1.61
CA LEU A 86 -1.15 8.20 -2.28
C LEU A 86 -2.55 8.04 -1.67
N ILE A 87 -3.57 8.07 -2.50
CA ILE A 87 -4.96 7.82 -2.12
C ILE A 87 -5.36 6.46 -2.69
N LYS A 88 -5.99 5.65 -1.86
CA LYS A 88 -6.46 4.31 -2.21
C LYS A 88 -7.96 4.23 -1.94
N LYS A 89 -8.68 3.62 -2.85
CA LYS A 89 -10.10 3.33 -2.70
C LYS A 89 -10.40 1.91 -3.15
N THR A 90 -10.99 1.13 -2.27
CA THR A 90 -11.58 -0.17 -2.61
C THR A 90 -13.09 -0.03 -2.61
N SER A 91 -13.76 -0.66 -3.56
CA SER A 91 -15.24 -0.68 -3.62
C SER A 91 -15.78 -1.22 -2.29
N GLY A 92 -16.76 -0.53 -1.71
CA GLY A 92 -17.32 -0.90 -0.40
C GLY A 92 -16.52 -0.51 0.85
N SER A 93 -15.27 -0.06 0.72
CA SER A 93 -14.40 0.32 1.84
C SER A 93 -14.24 1.83 1.98
N ALA A 94 -13.71 2.29 3.12
CA ALA A 94 -13.31 3.68 3.32
C ALA A 94 -12.17 4.10 2.37
N TYR A 95 -11.96 5.40 2.20
CA TYR A 95 -10.76 5.91 1.55
C TYR A 95 -9.57 5.73 2.49
N ALA A 96 -8.44 5.23 1.96
CA ALA A 96 -7.18 5.23 2.67
C ALA A 96 -6.21 6.19 1.98
N TYR A 97 -5.35 6.83 2.77
CA TYR A 97 -4.30 7.69 2.23
C TYR A 97 -2.97 7.44 2.94
N ASP A 98 -1.91 7.55 2.18
CA ASP A 98 -0.54 7.52 2.66
C ASP A 98 0.08 8.89 2.30
N LEU A 99 0.57 9.59 3.31
CA LEU A 99 1.25 10.87 3.15
C LEU A 99 2.69 10.74 3.64
N SER A 100 3.64 11.23 2.88
CA SER A 100 5.03 11.32 3.31
C SER A 100 5.69 12.62 2.88
N VAL A 101 6.67 13.07 3.64
CA VAL A 101 7.51 14.22 3.29
C VAL A 101 8.96 13.84 3.58
N LEU A 102 9.74 13.62 2.54
CA LEU A 102 11.17 13.33 2.68
C LEU A 102 11.99 14.61 2.54
N LEU A 103 12.92 14.81 3.44
CA LEU A 103 13.98 15.80 3.32
C LEU A 103 15.21 15.13 2.72
N LEU A 104 15.67 15.62 1.59
CA LEU A 104 16.83 15.14 0.86
C LEU A 104 18.00 16.10 1.11
N TYR A 105 19.15 15.56 1.47
CA TYR A 105 20.40 16.32 1.58
C TYR A 105 21.34 15.93 0.44
N ARG A 106 21.62 16.88 -0.45
CA ARG A 106 22.49 16.72 -1.64
C ARG A 106 22.16 15.49 -2.48
N SER A 107 20.88 15.08 -2.49
CA SER A 107 20.41 13.84 -3.13
C SER A 107 21.14 12.55 -2.65
N LEU A 108 21.94 12.63 -1.58
CA LEU A 108 22.70 11.52 -1.01
C LEU A 108 21.95 10.87 0.15
N PHE A 109 21.49 11.66 1.12
CA PHE A 109 20.71 11.20 2.25
C PHE A 109 19.28 11.67 2.15
N TRP A 110 18.36 10.87 2.62
CA TRP A 110 16.96 11.26 2.74
C TRP A 110 16.34 10.69 4.02
N ILE A 111 15.50 11.48 4.65
CA ILE A 111 14.77 11.11 5.86
C ILE A 111 13.44 11.86 5.88
N GLY A 112 12.41 11.24 6.44
CA GLY A 112 11.16 11.93 6.66
C GLY A 112 10.09 11.10 7.32
N PRO A 113 9.07 11.77 7.84
CA PRO A 113 7.88 11.12 8.37
C PRO A 113 7.01 10.59 7.25
N GLN A 114 6.29 9.53 7.58
CA GLN A 114 5.17 9.03 6.80
C GLN A 114 3.99 8.70 7.70
N THR A 115 2.80 8.88 7.19
CA THR A 115 1.58 8.50 7.89
C THR A 115 0.60 7.84 6.94
N ARG A 116 -0.09 6.83 7.45
CA ARG A 116 -1.16 6.13 6.76
C ARG A 116 -2.43 6.27 7.58
N SER A 117 -3.55 6.58 6.94
CA SER A 117 -4.83 6.65 7.64
C SER A 117 -5.98 6.31 6.71
N THR A 118 -7.14 6.06 7.31
CA THR A 118 -8.40 5.81 6.60
C THR A 118 -9.41 6.89 6.93
N LEU A 119 -10.11 7.38 5.89
CA LEU A 119 -11.22 8.34 6.05
C LEU A 119 -12.53 7.54 6.08
N SER A 120 -13.01 7.21 7.27
CA SER A 120 -14.31 6.56 7.46
C SER A 120 -15.36 7.59 7.89
N LYS A 121 -16.52 7.59 7.23
CA LYS A 121 -17.64 8.42 7.66
C LYS A 121 -18.20 7.86 8.96
N GLY A 122 -18.26 8.69 10.03
CA GLY A 122 -18.91 8.33 11.28
C GLY A 122 -18.00 7.77 12.37
N VAL A 123 -16.70 7.66 12.13
CA VAL A 123 -15.71 7.35 13.17
C VAL A 123 -15.14 8.68 13.68
N PRO A 124 -15.14 8.93 15.00
CA PRO A 124 -14.50 10.13 15.56
C PRO A 124 -13.06 10.21 15.11
N SER A 125 -12.57 11.42 14.83
CA SER A 125 -11.22 11.70 14.33
C SER A 125 -10.07 11.23 15.25
N ASN A 126 -10.39 10.72 16.43
CA ASN A 126 -9.44 10.16 17.39
C ASN A 126 -9.16 8.66 17.17
N ASP A 127 -9.98 7.99 16.38
CA ASP A 127 -9.74 6.60 15.93
C ASP A 127 -9.12 6.61 14.52
N PHE A 128 -7.98 7.27 14.39
CA PHE A 128 -7.17 7.10 13.20
C PHE A 128 -6.62 5.66 13.16
N GLY A 129 -7.39 4.76 12.55
CA GLY A 129 -6.90 3.43 12.16
C GLY A 129 -5.77 3.57 11.14
N GLY A 130 -4.68 4.18 11.57
CA GLY A 130 -3.55 4.54 10.76
C GLY A 130 -2.23 4.24 11.45
N GLY A 131 -1.15 4.25 10.68
CA GLY A 131 0.20 4.12 11.18
C GLY A 131 0.97 5.42 10.99
N PHE A 132 1.86 5.68 11.91
CA PHE A 132 2.90 6.69 11.75
C PHE A 132 4.25 6.00 11.60
N GLY A 133 5.11 6.50 10.74
CA GLY A 133 6.43 5.94 10.54
C GLY A 133 7.48 6.99 10.22
N ILE A 134 8.72 6.56 10.29
CA ILE A 134 9.88 7.30 9.81
C ILE A 134 10.56 6.44 8.76
N ILE A 135 10.93 7.07 7.66
CA ILE A 135 11.67 6.43 6.59
C ILE A 135 12.97 7.22 6.37
N ALA A 136 14.09 6.52 6.24
CA ALA A 136 15.39 7.12 6.00
C ALA A 136 16.20 6.26 5.03
N GLY A 137 17.17 6.87 4.36
CA GLY A 137 18.05 6.11 3.51
C GLY A 137 19.20 6.92 2.92
N VAL A 138 19.99 6.20 2.14
CA VAL A 138 21.19 6.72 1.49
C VAL A 138 21.25 6.22 0.05
N ASN A 139 21.55 7.12 -0.87
CA ASN A 139 21.89 6.80 -2.24
C ASN A 139 23.40 6.62 -2.33
N ILE A 140 23.86 5.38 -2.43
CA ILE A 140 25.30 5.06 -2.54
C ILE A 140 25.86 5.57 -3.86
N ASN A 141 25.09 5.42 -4.91
CA ASN A 141 25.38 5.95 -6.23
C ASN A 141 24.05 6.18 -7.00
N LYS A 142 24.11 6.48 -8.30
CA LYS A 142 22.93 6.73 -9.14
C LYS A 142 22.03 5.51 -9.34
N ASN A 143 22.54 4.32 -9.05
CA ASN A 143 21.89 3.04 -9.34
C ASN A 143 21.62 2.20 -8.09
N ILE A 144 22.16 2.60 -6.93
CA ILE A 144 22.05 1.82 -5.69
C ILE A 144 21.63 2.75 -4.57
N SER A 145 20.55 2.39 -3.91
CA SER A 145 20.07 3.04 -2.70
C SER A 145 19.74 2.01 -1.62
N ILE A 146 19.95 2.39 -0.37
CA ILE A 146 19.56 1.60 0.79
C ILE A 146 18.64 2.45 1.63
N GLY A 147 17.51 1.89 2.02
CA GLY A 147 16.53 2.52 2.86
C GLY A 147 16.14 1.66 4.04
N TYR A 148 15.64 2.32 5.06
CA TYR A 148 15.07 1.71 6.25
C TYR A 148 13.79 2.44 6.64
N SER A 149 12.79 1.69 7.01
CA SER A 149 11.49 2.20 7.46
C SER A 149 11.13 1.60 8.82
N TYR A 150 10.69 2.46 9.71
CA TYR A 150 10.09 2.10 10.99
C TYR A 150 8.64 2.58 10.99
N ASN A 151 7.70 1.66 11.17
CA ASN A 151 6.28 1.96 11.17
C ASN A 151 5.63 1.47 12.45
N THR A 152 4.82 2.32 13.08
CA THR A 152 3.91 1.93 14.15
C THR A 152 2.50 1.84 13.58
N SER A 153 1.76 0.79 13.89
CA SER A 153 0.34 0.74 13.59
C SER A 153 -0.44 1.05 14.86
N THR A 154 -1.18 2.13 14.86
CA THR A 154 -2.24 2.36 15.84
C THR A 154 -3.52 1.74 15.29
N LEU A 155 -3.71 0.45 15.48
CA LEU A 155 -5.05 -0.11 15.40
C LEU A 155 -5.81 0.39 16.62
N GLY A 156 -6.85 1.19 16.39
CA GLY A 156 -7.64 1.86 17.40
C GLY A 156 -7.86 1.07 18.70
N ASN A 157 -8.43 1.67 19.70
CA ASN A 157 -8.58 1.25 21.12
C ASN A 157 -8.86 -0.24 21.43
N LEU A 158 -8.94 -1.11 20.45
CA LEU A 158 -9.25 -2.54 20.62
C LEU A 158 -8.05 -3.44 20.86
N ILE A 159 -6.82 -2.97 20.61
CA ILE A 159 -5.63 -3.80 20.84
C ILE A 159 -4.53 -2.93 21.46
N SER A 160 -4.27 -3.16 22.73
CA SER A 160 -3.19 -2.53 23.51
C SER A 160 -1.77 -2.97 23.10
N THR A 161 -1.60 -3.53 21.92
CA THR A 161 -0.33 -3.98 21.39
C THR A 161 0.11 -3.10 20.23
N ASN A 162 1.04 -2.17 20.52
CA ASN A 162 1.77 -1.44 19.49
C ASN A 162 2.64 -2.43 18.70
N HIS A 163 2.19 -2.81 17.52
CA HIS A 163 3.02 -3.56 16.58
C HIS A 163 3.85 -2.58 15.76
N ALA A 164 5.14 -2.56 16.02
CA ALA A 164 6.10 -1.85 15.18
C ALA A 164 6.63 -2.80 14.11
N THR A 165 6.76 -2.31 12.88
CA THR A 165 7.41 -3.04 11.79
C THR A 165 8.69 -2.34 11.37
N HIS A 166 9.68 -3.14 11.03
CA HIS A 166 10.97 -2.71 10.54
C HIS A 166 11.15 -3.26 9.12
N GLU A 167 11.47 -2.39 8.18
CA GLU A 167 11.65 -2.78 6.79
C GLU A 167 12.97 -2.24 6.26
N VAL A 168 13.72 -3.07 5.54
CA VAL A 168 14.93 -2.69 4.81
C VAL A 168 14.63 -2.74 3.33
N MET A 169 15.01 -1.71 2.61
CA MET A 169 14.80 -1.57 1.17
C MET A 169 16.14 -1.47 0.45
N LEU A 170 16.26 -2.15 -0.66
CA LEU A 170 17.37 -2.04 -1.59
C LEU A 170 16.79 -1.63 -2.96
N GLY A 171 17.32 -0.57 -3.54
CA GLY A 171 16.90 -0.03 -4.82
C GLY A 171 18.07 0.28 -5.74
#